data_abc3c70c05cfc036d12d27624234af8a
#
_entry.id   abc3c70c05cfc036d12d27624234af8a
#
_cell.length_a   1.000
_cell.length_b   1.000
_cell.length_c   1.000
_cell.angle_alpha   90.00
_cell.angle_beta   90.00
_cell.angle_gamma   90.00
#
_symmetry.space_group_name_H-M   'P 1'
#
loop_
_entity.id
_entity.type
_entity.pdbx_description
1 polymer ?
#
loop_
_entity_poly.entity_id
_entity_poly.type
_entity_poly.pdbx_seq_one_letter_code
_entity_poly.pdbx_strand_id
1 'polypeptide(L)'
;MLFRSTAPYSQAVKVGNTVYLAGVCGDDPKTDKIVGNGDIKIETKYALENLKNTVEAAGGTLKDIVKVNVFVKDIKMMADFNEVYSSYFPENPPARIAMQITDLAGGANLEIDAVAVL
;
A
#
# COMPACT_ATOMS: atom_id res chain seq x y z
N MET A 1 0.06 1.60 -19.93
CA MET A 1 0.54 2.93 -19.48
C MET A 1 1.42 2.76 -18.25
N LEU A 2 2.53 3.46 -18.21
CA LEU A 2 3.48 3.42 -17.11
C LEU A 2 3.39 4.70 -16.28
N PHE A 3 3.41 4.56 -14.96
CA PHE A 3 3.49 5.66 -14.02
C PHE A 3 4.88 5.60 -13.39
N ARG A 4 5.76 6.47 -13.84
CA ARG A 4 7.18 6.41 -13.56
C ARG A 4 7.53 6.81 -12.13
N SER A 5 8.58 6.19 -11.60
CA SER A 5 9.24 6.63 -10.37
C SER A 5 10.68 7.03 -10.69
N THR A 6 11.38 7.59 -9.71
CA THR A 6 12.82 7.88 -9.83
C THR A 6 13.67 6.63 -9.61
N ALA A 7 13.11 5.59 -9.01
CA ALA A 7 13.76 4.29 -8.84
C ALA A 7 13.62 3.44 -10.13
N PRO A 8 14.34 2.30 -10.24
CA PRO A 8 14.32 1.48 -11.44
C PRO A 8 13.02 0.64 -11.58
N TYR A 9 11.87 1.22 -11.28
CA TYR A 9 10.56 0.60 -11.44
C TYR A 9 9.48 1.67 -11.63
N SER A 10 8.34 1.25 -12.15
CA SER A 10 7.16 2.13 -12.29
C SER A 10 6.32 2.05 -11.03
N GLN A 11 5.70 3.15 -10.63
CA GLN A 11 4.76 3.16 -9.51
C GLN A 11 3.47 2.41 -9.83
N ALA A 12 3.08 2.41 -11.10
CA ALA A 12 1.94 1.64 -11.58
C ALA A 12 2.14 1.28 -13.04
N VAL A 13 1.56 0.14 -13.45
CA VAL A 13 1.54 -0.31 -14.85
C VAL A 13 0.09 -0.68 -15.17
N LYS A 14 -0.46 -0.07 -16.21
CA LYS A 14 -1.81 -0.37 -16.66
C LYS A 14 -1.76 -1.19 -17.96
N VAL A 15 -2.46 -2.33 -17.96
CA VAL A 15 -2.62 -3.21 -19.10
C VAL A 15 -4.10 -3.47 -19.28
N GLY A 16 -4.67 -2.98 -20.38
CA GLY A 16 -6.12 -3.01 -20.53
C GLY A 16 -6.78 -2.21 -19.41
N ASN A 17 -7.66 -2.83 -18.66
CA ASN A 17 -8.32 -2.22 -17.50
C ASN A 17 -7.65 -2.61 -16.18
N THR A 18 -6.58 -3.42 -16.20
CA THR A 18 -5.89 -3.86 -15.00
C THR A 18 -4.72 -2.93 -14.69
N VAL A 19 -4.63 -2.50 -13.44
CA VAL A 19 -3.55 -1.66 -12.94
C VAL A 19 -2.80 -2.42 -11.87
N TYR A 20 -1.51 -2.62 -12.10
CA TYR A 20 -0.59 -3.23 -11.15
C TYR A 20 0.13 -2.11 -10.40
N LEU A 21 -0.08 -2.04 -9.10
CA LEU A 21 0.51 -1.00 -8.26
C LEU A 21 1.78 -1.52 -7.59
N ALA A 22 2.84 -0.73 -7.62
CA ALA A 22 4.05 -1.05 -6.88
C ALA A 22 3.81 -1.00 -5.38
N GLY A 23 4.72 -1.57 -4.62
CA GLY A 23 4.66 -1.53 -3.17
C GLY A 23 4.77 -0.10 -2.64
N VAL A 24 3.94 0.22 -1.66
CA VAL A 24 3.96 1.49 -0.94
C VAL A 24 4.20 1.24 0.54
N CYS A 25 4.93 2.14 1.15
CA CYS A 25 5.21 2.13 2.58
C CYS A 25 4.52 3.30 3.27
N GLY A 26 4.63 3.36 4.59
CA GLY A 26 4.08 4.46 5.38
C GLY A 26 5.04 5.62 5.49
N ASP A 27 5.53 6.10 4.36
CA ASP A 27 6.38 7.27 4.30
C ASP A 27 5.57 8.53 4.00
N ASP A 28 6.11 9.67 4.46
CA ASP A 28 5.58 10.97 4.09
C ASP A 28 6.17 11.36 2.73
N PRO A 29 5.33 11.60 1.69
CA PRO A 29 5.86 11.98 0.37
C PRO A 29 6.69 13.25 0.37
N LYS A 30 6.54 14.12 1.36
CA LYS A 30 7.29 15.38 1.47
C LYS A 30 8.71 15.17 1.99
N THR A 31 8.94 14.14 2.79
CA THR A 31 10.22 13.90 3.46
C THR A 31 10.89 12.60 3.04
N ASP A 32 10.15 11.69 2.38
CA ASP A 32 10.56 10.33 2.05
C ASP A 32 10.95 9.48 3.26
N LYS A 33 10.46 9.85 4.44
CA LYS A 33 10.75 9.15 5.68
C LYS A 33 9.52 8.42 6.20
N ILE A 34 9.75 7.23 6.77
CA ILE A 34 8.70 6.47 7.44
C ILE A 34 8.19 7.27 8.63
N VAL A 35 6.88 7.33 8.77
CA VAL A 35 6.21 8.09 9.84
C VAL A 35 5.76 7.18 10.97
N GLY A 36 5.36 7.79 12.07
CA GLY A 36 4.75 7.09 13.20
C GLY A 36 5.74 6.65 14.25
N ASN A 37 7.03 6.62 13.93
CA ASN A 37 8.10 6.30 14.87
C ASN A 37 7.80 5.01 15.66
N GLY A 38 7.31 3.97 14.95
CA GLY A 38 6.93 2.68 15.53
C GLY A 38 5.44 2.55 15.84
N ASP A 39 4.65 3.61 15.69
CA ASP A 39 3.19 3.52 15.81
C ASP A 39 2.62 2.95 14.52
N ILE A 40 2.18 1.69 14.59
CA ILE A 40 1.72 0.95 13.40
C ILE A 40 0.45 1.55 12.81
N LYS A 41 -0.45 2.10 13.64
CA LYS A 41 -1.67 2.71 13.13
C LYS A 41 -1.36 3.95 12.28
N ILE A 42 -0.41 4.77 12.71
CA ILE A 42 0.01 5.96 11.96
C ILE A 42 0.71 5.53 10.66
N GLU A 43 1.64 4.59 10.74
CA GLU A 43 2.37 4.11 9.56
C GLU A 43 1.43 3.47 8.55
N THR A 44 0.46 2.69 9.00
CA THR A 44 -0.56 2.06 8.15
C THR A 44 -1.41 3.11 7.44
N LYS A 45 -1.82 4.15 8.15
CA LYS A 45 -2.60 5.24 7.56
C LYS A 45 -1.84 5.89 6.41
N TYR A 46 -0.57 6.20 6.61
CA TYR A 46 0.24 6.80 5.55
C TYR A 46 0.44 5.85 4.36
N ALA A 47 0.64 4.57 4.62
CA ALA A 47 0.75 3.57 3.56
C ALA A 47 -0.53 3.49 2.73
N LEU A 48 -1.70 3.49 3.38
CA LEU A 48 -2.98 3.44 2.68
C LEU A 48 -3.31 4.74 1.97
N GLU A 49 -2.90 5.89 2.51
CA GLU A 49 -3.01 7.16 1.80
C GLU A 49 -2.11 7.17 0.56
N ASN A 50 -0.90 6.63 0.65
CA ASN A 50 -0.01 6.50 -0.50
C ASN A 50 -0.61 5.56 -1.55
N LEU A 51 -1.20 4.44 -1.14
CA LEU A 51 -1.88 3.52 -2.05
C LEU A 51 -3.05 4.22 -2.75
N LYS A 52 -3.87 4.96 -2.00
CA LYS A 52 -4.99 5.72 -2.53
C LYS A 52 -4.52 6.73 -3.57
N ASN A 53 -3.48 7.49 -3.26
CA ASN A 53 -2.93 8.48 -4.19
C ASN A 53 -2.44 7.82 -5.48
N THR A 54 -1.80 6.66 -5.39
CA THR A 54 -1.29 5.95 -6.56
C THR A 54 -2.42 5.43 -7.45
N VAL A 55 -3.44 4.80 -6.87
CA VAL A 55 -4.57 4.28 -7.68
C VAL A 55 -5.38 5.41 -8.29
N GLU A 56 -5.52 6.53 -7.59
CA GLU A 56 -6.21 7.70 -8.12
C GLU A 56 -5.43 8.35 -9.26
N ALA A 57 -4.11 8.42 -9.16
CA ALA A 57 -3.26 8.90 -10.26
C ALA A 57 -3.38 8.01 -11.49
N ALA A 58 -3.67 6.72 -11.31
CA ALA A 58 -3.85 5.77 -12.41
C ALA A 58 -5.28 5.80 -12.98
N GLY A 59 -6.17 6.63 -12.45
CA GLY A 59 -7.53 6.81 -12.95
C GLY A 59 -8.60 6.00 -12.22
N GLY A 60 -8.26 5.33 -11.13
CA GLY A 60 -9.18 4.52 -10.34
C GLY A 60 -9.43 5.09 -8.96
N THR A 61 -9.99 4.25 -8.11
CA THR A 61 -10.18 4.54 -6.68
C THR A 61 -9.89 3.29 -5.87
N LEU A 62 -9.87 3.41 -4.54
CA LEU A 62 -9.71 2.26 -3.66
C LEU A 62 -10.77 1.17 -3.90
N LYS A 63 -11.96 1.54 -4.38
CA LYS A 63 -13.03 0.58 -4.68
C LYS A 63 -12.69 -0.32 -5.88
N ASP A 64 -11.77 0.09 -6.72
CA ASP A 64 -11.33 -0.68 -7.88
C ASP A 64 -10.27 -1.72 -7.53
N ILE A 65 -9.71 -1.68 -6.33
CA ILE A 65 -8.70 -2.62 -5.88
C ILE A 65 -9.36 -3.97 -5.62
N VAL A 66 -8.82 -5.02 -6.24
CA VAL A 66 -9.36 -6.38 -6.15
C VAL A 66 -8.44 -7.33 -5.38
N LYS A 67 -7.15 -7.01 -5.28
CA LYS A 67 -6.17 -7.83 -4.58
C LYS A 67 -5.16 -6.94 -3.87
N VAL A 68 -4.84 -7.30 -2.63
CA VAL A 68 -3.83 -6.62 -1.82
C VAL A 68 -2.87 -7.65 -1.23
N ASN A 69 -1.58 -7.36 -1.28
CA ASN A 69 -0.57 -8.10 -0.53
C ASN A 69 -0.01 -7.19 0.57
N VAL A 70 0.06 -7.73 1.78
CA VAL A 70 0.56 -7.01 2.95
C VAL A 70 1.80 -7.72 3.47
N PHE A 71 2.87 -6.97 3.64
CA PHE A 71 4.14 -7.47 4.18
C PHE A 71 4.42 -6.72 5.47
N VAL A 72 4.66 -7.43 6.56
CA VAL A 72 4.94 -6.83 7.87
C VAL A 72 6.20 -7.44 8.47
N LYS A 73 6.94 -6.65 9.23
CA LYS A 73 8.15 -7.14 9.92
C LYS A 73 7.80 -8.01 11.13
N ASP A 74 6.61 -7.86 11.69
CA ASP A 74 6.14 -8.63 12.83
C ASP A 74 4.65 -8.88 12.67
N ILE A 75 4.24 -10.15 12.65
CA ILE A 75 2.84 -10.51 12.47
C ILE A 75 1.94 -9.99 13.59
N LYS A 76 2.50 -9.67 14.75
CA LYS A 76 1.76 -9.05 15.86
C LYS A 76 1.24 -7.66 15.53
N MET A 77 1.79 -7.01 14.50
CA MET A 77 1.30 -5.72 14.00
C MET A 77 -0.09 -5.79 13.36
N MET A 78 -0.54 -7.00 12.98
CA MET A 78 -1.74 -7.14 12.15
C MET A 78 -3.02 -6.65 12.84
N ALA A 79 -3.11 -6.73 14.17
CA ALA A 79 -4.29 -6.21 14.86
C ALA A 79 -4.45 -4.70 14.65
N ASP A 80 -3.39 -3.94 14.86
CA ASP A 80 -3.38 -2.48 14.65
C ASP A 80 -3.52 -2.13 13.17
N PHE A 81 -2.82 -2.88 12.31
CA PHE A 81 -2.93 -2.72 10.86
C PHE A 81 -4.39 -2.90 10.39
N ASN A 82 -5.03 -3.98 10.79
CA ASN A 82 -6.39 -4.29 10.38
C ASN A 82 -7.41 -3.24 10.83
N GLU A 83 -7.22 -2.66 12.00
CA GLU A 83 -8.11 -1.61 12.50
C GLU A 83 -8.14 -0.40 11.54
N VAL A 84 -6.98 0.03 11.07
CA VAL A 84 -6.87 1.13 10.11
C VAL A 84 -7.30 0.68 8.71
N TYR A 85 -6.84 -0.49 8.28
CA TYR A 85 -7.14 -1.05 6.96
C TYR A 85 -8.65 -1.17 6.72
N SER A 86 -9.40 -1.66 7.69
CA SER A 86 -10.84 -1.84 7.55
C SER A 86 -11.59 -0.52 7.33
N SER A 87 -11.06 0.59 7.82
CA SER A 87 -11.66 1.91 7.60
C SER A 87 -11.50 2.39 6.16
N TYR A 88 -10.49 1.89 5.44
CA TYR A 88 -10.28 2.23 4.03
C TYR A 88 -11.06 1.33 3.07
N PHE A 89 -11.43 0.13 3.51
CA PHE A 89 -12.19 -0.84 2.71
C PHE A 89 -13.44 -1.30 3.48
N PRO A 90 -14.38 -0.38 3.73
CA PRO A 90 -15.56 -0.69 4.56
C PRO A 90 -16.57 -1.60 3.88
N GLU A 91 -16.57 -1.64 2.54
CA GLU A 91 -17.51 -2.43 1.73
C GLU A 91 -16.74 -3.23 0.68
N ASN A 92 -17.12 -4.50 0.50
CA ASN A 92 -16.54 -5.36 -0.53
C ASN A 92 -15.01 -5.32 -0.51
N PRO A 93 -14.37 -5.68 0.62
CA PRO A 93 -12.92 -5.61 0.72
C PRO A 93 -12.24 -6.49 -0.34
N PRO A 94 -11.05 -6.09 -0.81
CA PRO A 94 -10.32 -6.89 -1.79
C PRO A 94 -9.85 -8.21 -1.19
N ALA A 95 -9.58 -9.20 -2.05
CA ALA A 95 -8.87 -10.39 -1.65
C ALA A 95 -7.49 -9.98 -1.12
N ARG A 96 -7.01 -10.64 -0.06
CA ARG A 96 -5.77 -10.22 0.59
C ARG A 96 -4.96 -11.40 1.11
N ILE A 97 -3.64 -11.29 1.03
CA ILE A 97 -2.71 -12.09 1.80
C ILE A 97 -1.86 -11.17 2.66
N ALA A 98 -1.53 -11.59 3.87
CA ALA A 98 -0.63 -10.87 4.76
C ALA A 98 0.43 -11.85 5.27
N MET A 99 1.69 -11.42 5.31
CA MET A 99 2.78 -12.28 5.74
C MET A 99 3.86 -11.49 6.46
N GLN A 100 4.52 -12.16 7.40
CA GLN A 100 5.71 -11.63 8.03
C GLN A 100 6.92 -11.86 7.13
N ILE A 101 7.75 -10.85 6.99
CA ILE A 101 9.00 -10.90 6.20
C ILE A 101 10.17 -10.50 7.11
N THR A 102 11.38 -10.77 6.64
CA THR A 102 12.58 -10.52 7.43
C THR A 102 12.87 -9.04 7.59
N ASP A 103 12.80 -8.27 6.51
CA ASP A 103 13.12 -6.84 6.55
C ASP A 103 12.53 -6.11 5.35
N LEU A 104 12.48 -4.79 5.45
CA LEU A 104 12.02 -3.89 4.39
C LEU A 104 13.02 -2.75 4.23
N ALA A 105 13.18 -2.29 3.00
CA ALA A 105 14.03 -1.14 2.70
C ALA A 105 13.48 0.13 3.38
N GLY A 106 14.39 1.06 3.67
CA GLY A 106 14.03 2.39 4.17
C GLY A 106 13.52 2.46 5.59
N GLY A 107 13.68 1.38 6.37
CA GLY A 107 13.22 1.36 7.76
C GLY A 107 11.73 1.16 7.93
N ALA A 108 11.02 0.76 6.88
CA ALA A 108 9.58 0.49 6.96
C ALA A 108 9.30 -0.73 7.83
N ASN A 109 8.17 -0.68 8.54
CA ASN A 109 7.65 -1.83 9.29
C ASN A 109 6.62 -2.62 8.50
N LEU A 110 6.03 -2.02 7.47
CA LEU A 110 5.03 -2.64 6.62
C LEU A 110 5.12 -2.09 5.21
N GLU A 111 4.64 -2.88 4.26
CA GLU A 111 4.54 -2.51 2.85
C GLU A 111 3.30 -3.17 2.25
N ILE A 112 2.68 -2.49 1.30
CA ILE A 112 1.45 -2.95 0.67
C ILE A 112 1.61 -2.81 -0.84
N ASP A 113 1.24 -3.84 -1.60
CA ASP A 113 1.02 -3.68 -3.03
C ASP A 113 -0.41 -4.10 -3.38
N ALA A 114 -0.86 -3.79 -4.58
CA ALA A 114 -2.24 -4.04 -4.95
C ALA A 114 -2.40 -4.17 -6.46
N VAL A 115 -3.52 -4.79 -6.83
CA VAL A 115 -4.00 -4.85 -8.21
C VAL A 115 -5.40 -4.23 -8.24
N ALA A 116 -5.63 -3.32 -9.17
CA ALA A 116 -6.92 -2.70 -9.40
C ALA A 116 -7.44 -3.03 -10.79
N VAL A 117 -8.75 -3.08 -10.95
CA VAL A 117 -9.41 -3.25 -12.25
C VAL A 117 -10.38 -2.09 -12.43
N LEU A 118 -10.13 -1.28 -13.45
CA LEU A 118 -10.92 -0.07 -13.74
C LEU A 118 -12.13 -0.33 -14.61
#